data_2c6cd2d66ad5bc060f96f7b96ead88ad
#
_entry.id   2c6cd2d66ad5bc060f96f7b96ead88ad
#
_cell.length_a   1.000
_cell.length_b   1.000
_cell.length_c   1.000
_cell.angle_alpha   90.00
_cell.angle_beta   90.00
_cell.angle_gamma   90.00
#
_symmetry.space_group_name_H-M   'P 1'
#
loop_
_entity.id
_entity.type
_entity.pdbx_description
1 polymer ?
#
loop_
_entity_poly.entity_id
_entity_poly.type
_entity_poly.pdbx_seq_one_letter_code
_entity_poly.pdbx_strand_id
1 'polypeptide(L)'
;MLAPATNDMVIAARGVTLALGDAAAPTQVLRGIDLEIARGSSVALLGPSGSGKSSLMAVLSGLEQATAGQVLVDGLDFGRLDEDALARARRGRIGIVLQAFHLLPTMTATENVAVPMELAGERDAFARARAELEAVGLGHRLTHYPAQLSGGEQQRVAIARALAPRPALLFADEPTGNLDARTGTEVMDLLFARREAAGATLIVITHDARLAERCERVITLGDGLIVEDRAA
;
A
#
# COMPACT_ATOMS: atom_id res chain seq x y z
N MET A 1 -28.72 8.99 -6.11
CA MET A 1 -27.33 9.20 -5.71
C MET A 1 -26.56 9.52 -6.99
N LEU A 2 -26.01 10.73 -7.11
CA LEU A 2 -25.15 11.12 -8.25
C LEU A 2 -23.85 10.32 -8.15
N ALA A 3 -23.43 9.67 -9.25
CA ALA A 3 -22.10 9.09 -9.35
C ALA A 3 -21.05 10.18 -9.08
N PRO A 4 -20.02 9.93 -8.27
CA PRO A 4 -18.98 10.91 -8.02
C PRO A 4 -18.33 11.32 -9.35
N ALA A 5 -18.01 12.60 -9.47
CA ALA A 5 -17.32 13.12 -10.65
C ALA A 5 -15.96 12.39 -10.81
N THR A 6 -15.54 12.15 -12.04
CA THR A 6 -14.30 11.41 -12.38
C THR A 6 -13.02 11.98 -11.73
N ASN A 7 -13.09 13.15 -11.10
CA ASN A 7 -11.99 13.80 -10.40
C ASN A 7 -11.84 13.37 -8.92
N ASP A 8 -12.83 12.62 -8.37
CA ASP A 8 -12.80 12.15 -6.98
C ASP A 8 -12.22 10.75 -6.82
N MET A 9 -11.99 10.03 -7.92
CA MET A 9 -11.40 8.68 -7.89
C MET A 9 -9.88 8.77 -7.92
N VAL A 10 -9.24 8.08 -6.98
CA VAL A 10 -7.79 7.95 -6.96
C VAL A 10 -7.32 6.71 -7.72
N ILE A 11 -8.16 5.67 -7.79
CA ILE A 11 -7.96 4.49 -8.63
C ILE A 11 -9.22 4.25 -9.46
N ALA A 12 -9.01 3.96 -10.76
CA ALA A 12 -10.02 3.39 -11.64
C ALA A 12 -9.37 2.27 -12.49
N ALA A 13 -9.78 1.03 -12.22
CA ALA A 13 -9.37 -0.16 -12.95
C ALA A 13 -10.55 -0.68 -13.77
N ARG A 14 -10.32 -1.03 -15.03
CA ARG A 14 -11.37 -1.53 -15.95
C ARG A 14 -10.89 -2.73 -16.71
N GLY A 15 -11.57 -3.87 -16.54
CA GLY A 15 -11.28 -5.14 -17.20
C GLY A 15 -9.85 -5.63 -16.96
N VAL A 16 -9.27 -5.36 -15.79
CA VAL A 16 -7.85 -5.63 -15.50
C VAL A 16 -7.61 -7.12 -15.38
N THR A 17 -6.69 -7.63 -16.19
CA THR A 17 -6.23 -9.02 -16.14
C THR A 17 -4.73 -9.08 -15.85
N LEU A 18 -4.31 -10.17 -15.22
CA LEU A 18 -2.90 -10.47 -15.00
C LEU A 18 -2.65 -11.96 -15.20
N ALA A 19 -1.73 -12.28 -16.09
CA ALA A 19 -1.24 -13.65 -16.29
C ALA A 19 0.27 -13.68 -15.97
N LEU A 20 0.68 -14.62 -15.12
CA LEU A 20 2.07 -14.79 -14.67
C LEU A 20 2.59 -16.18 -15.11
N GLY A 21 3.91 -16.30 -15.20
CA GLY A 21 4.59 -17.55 -15.53
C GLY A 21 5.09 -17.60 -16.97
N ASP A 22 5.39 -18.82 -17.44
CA ASP A 22 5.95 -19.02 -18.78
C ASP A 22 4.90 -18.68 -19.86
N ALA A 23 5.34 -18.02 -20.93
CA ALA A 23 4.51 -17.66 -22.08
C ALA A 23 3.82 -18.89 -22.73
N ALA A 24 4.39 -20.10 -22.59
CA ALA A 24 3.79 -21.33 -23.09
C ALA A 24 2.61 -21.85 -22.24
N ALA A 25 2.55 -21.50 -20.94
CA ALA A 25 1.50 -21.92 -20.02
C ALA A 25 1.24 -20.86 -18.93
N PRO A 26 0.72 -19.69 -19.29
CA PRO A 26 0.51 -18.60 -18.32
C PRO A 26 -0.59 -18.96 -17.33
N THR A 27 -0.36 -18.65 -16.06
CA THR A 27 -1.37 -18.76 -15.01
C THR A 27 -2.13 -17.46 -14.90
N GLN A 28 -3.45 -17.50 -15.16
CA GLN A 28 -4.33 -16.34 -15.03
C GLN A 28 -4.58 -16.04 -13.54
N VAL A 29 -4.03 -14.95 -13.06
CA VAL A 29 -4.13 -14.53 -11.65
C VAL A 29 -5.27 -13.53 -11.43
N LEU A 30 -5.42 -12.55 -12.33
CA LEU A 30 -6.55 -11.62 -12.33
C LEU A 30 -7.35 -11.82 -13.63
N ARG A 31 -8.69 -11.86 -13.53
CA ARG A 31 -9.57 -12.34 -14.59
C ARG A 31 -10.58 -11.29 -15.08
N GLY A 32 -10.25 -10.01 -15.00
CA GLY A 32 -11.14 -8.92 -15.39
C GLY A 32 -11.68 -8.18 -14.18
N ILE A 33 -10.81 -7.43 -13.50
CA ILE A 33 -11.17 -6.61 -12.33
C ILE A 33 -11.67 -5.26 -12.81
N ASP A 34 -12.88 -4.91 -12.39
CA ASP A 34 -13.44 -3.57 -12.44
C ASP A 34 -13.51 -3.00 -11.03
N LEU A 35 -12.81 -1.90 -10.77
CA LEU A 35 -12.68 -1.32 -9.43
C LEU A 35 -12.49 0.19 -9.49
N GLU A 36 -13.26 0.93 -8.70
CA GLU A 36 -13.07 2.35 -8.47
C GLU A 36 -12.89 2.61 -6.97
N ILE A 37 -11.87 3.42 -6.61
CA ILE A 37 -11.59 3.81 -5.22
C ILE A 37 -11.58 5.32 -5.13
N ALA A 38 -12.41 5.85 -4.23
CA ALA A 38 -12.49 7.29 -3.97
C ALA A 38 -11.26 7.79 -3.21
N ARG A 39 -10.84 9.02 -3.48
CA ARG A 39 -9.76 9.68 -2.76
C ARG A 39 -10.11 9.85 -1.28
N GLY A 40 -9.16 9.62 -0.41
CA GLY A 40 -9.31 9.74 1.04
C GLY A 40 -10.09 8.61 1.70
N SER A 41 -10.63 7.62 0.96
CA SER A 41 -11.33 6.47 1.54
C SER A 41 -10.37 5.40 2.11
N SER A 42 -10.92 4.48 2.91
CA SER A 42 -10.23 3.27 3.34
C SER A 42 -10.96 2.04 2.80
N VAL A 43 -10.21 1.15 2.17
CA VAL A 43 -10.72 -0.06 1.51
C VAL A 43 -9.94 -1.27 1.98
N ALA A 44 -10.64 -2.32 2.39
CA ALA A 44 -10.04 -3.62 2.64
C ALA A 44 -10.19 -4.55 1.42
N LEU A 45 -9.11 -5.19 1.02
CA LEU A 45 -9.10 -6.31 0.09
C LEU A 45 -9.04 -7.61 0.88
N LEU A 46 -10.16 -8.30 0.97
CA LEU A 46 -10.33 -9.56 1.69
C LEU A 46 -10.31 -10.74 0.71
N GLY A 47 -10.03 -11.93 1.20
CA GLY A 47 -10.12 -13.18 0.42
C GLY A 47 -9.10 -14.23 0.85
N PRO A 48 -9.28 -15.49 0.43
CA PRO A 48 -8.36 -16.57 0.77
C PRO A 48 -6.95 -16.36 0.19
N SER A 49 -5.99 -17.12 0.68
CA SER A 49 -4.65 -17.15 0.07
C SER A 49 -4.74 -17.58 -1.39
N GLY A 50 -3.98 -16.94 -2.26
CA GLY A 50 -4.01 -17.22 -3.70
C GLY A 50 -5.17 -16.59 -4.49
N SER A 51 -6.08 -15.83 -3.84
CA SER A 51 -7.20 -15.19 -4.57
C SER A 51 -6.81 -14.01 -5.48
N GLY A 52 -5.53 -13.58 -5.48
CA GLY A 52 -5.03 -12.49 -6.33
C GLY A 52 -4.88 -11.13 -5.63
N LYS A 53 -5.07 -11.02 -4.31
CA LYS A 53 -5.01 -9.74 -3.57
C LYS A 53 -3.68 -9.00 -3.72
N SER A 54 -2.57 -9.68 -3.41
CA SER A 54 -1.22 -9.07 -3.54
C SER A 54 -0.87 -8.78 -5.00
N SER A 55 -1.35 -9.59 -5.94
CA SER A 55 -1.20 -9.34 -7.37
C SER A 55 -2.01 -8.12 -7.83
N LEU A 56 -3.23 -7.97 -7.34
CA LEU A 56 -4.03 -6.77 -7.60
C LEU A 56 -3.34 -5.53 -7.02
N MET A 57 -2.84 -5.61 -5.78
CA MET A 57 -2.05 -4.52 -5.19
C MET A 57 -0.83 -4.19 -6.06
N ALA A 58 -0.08 -5.20 -6.52
CA ALA A 58 1.11 -4.98 -7.35
C ALA A 58 0.76 -4.22 -8.64
N VAL A 59 -0.35 -4.57 -9.28
CA VAL A 59 -0.85 -3.87 -10.48
C VAL A 59 -1.30 -2.45 -10.14
N LEU A 60 -2.12 -2.25 -9.10
CA LEU A 60 -2.64 -0.94 -8.71
C LEU A 60 -1.54 -0.02 -8.18
N SER A 61 -0.48 -0.56 -7.59
CA SER A 61 0.68 0.21 -7.14
C SER A 61 1.73 0.41 -8.25
N GLY A 62 1.56 -0.20 -9.42
CA GLY A 62 2.50 -0.15 -10.54
C GLY A 62 3.80 -0.91 -10.28
N LEU A 63 3.81 -1.88 -9.36
CA LEU A 63 4.92 -2.83 -9.17
C LEU A 63 4.90 -3.93 -10.23
N GLU A 64 3.73 -4.18 -10.82
CA GLU A 64 3.51 -5.14 -11.89
C GLU A 64 2.65 -4.49 -12.97
N GLN A 65 2.85 -4.86 -14.23
CA GLN A 65 2.00 -4.41 -15.34
C GLN A 65 0.83 -5.36 -15.55
N ALA A 66 -0.36 -4.80 -15.74
CA ALA A 66 -1.52 -5.59 -16.16
C ALA A 66 -1.26 -6.22 -17.54
N THR A 67 -1.68 -7.48 -17.73
CA THR A 67 -1.63 -8.13 -19.05
C THR A 67 -2.61 -7.48 -20.03
N ALA A 68 -3.78 -7.06 -19.55
CA ALA A 68 -4.76 -6.29 -20.31
C ALA A 68 -5.68 -5.50 -19.37
N GLY A 69 -6.49 -4.61 -19.94
CA GLY A 69 -7.34 -3.68 -19.23
C GLY A 69 -6.72 -2.32 -19.05
N GLN A 70 -7.37 -1.46 -18.28
CA GLN A 70 -6.92 -0.09 -18.01
C GLN A 70 -6.75 0.10 -16.51
N VAL A 71 -5.64 0.75 -16.09
CA VAL A 71 -5.36 1.08 -14.70
C VAL A 71 -5.01 2.57 -14.61
N LEU A 72 -5.95 3.36 -14.14
CA LEU A 72 -5.75 4.78 -13.84
C LEU A 72 -5.46 4.94 -12.35
N VAL A 73 -4.33 5.54 -12.00
CA VAL A 73 -3.92 5.82 -10.62
C VAL A 73 -3.50 7.28 -10.52
N ASP A 74 -4.18 8.02 -9.65
CA ASP A 74 -3.94 9.46 -9.43
C ASP A 74 -3.90 10.25 -10.75
N GLY A 75 -4.81 9.91 -11.68
CA GLY A 75 -4.92 10.52 -13.01
C GLY A 75 -3.93 10.03 -14.06
N LEU A 76 -3.02 9.12 -13.73
CA LEU A 76 -2.04 8.53 -14.67
C LEU A 76 -2.49 7.15 -15.14
N ASP A 77 -2.40 6.88 -16.43
CA ASP A 77 -2.66 5.55 -17.01
C ASP A 77 -1.41 4.68 -16.90
N PHE A 78 -1.36 3.82 -15.89
CA PHE A 78 -0.23 2.95 -15.61
C PHE A 78 0.00 1.90 -16.70
N GLY A 79 -1.05 1.49 -17.41
CA GLY A 79 -0.94 0.54 -18.52
C GLY A 79 -0.18 1.09 -19.74
N ARG A 80 0.03 2.42 -19.82
CA ARG A 80 0.76 3.08 -20.91
C ARG A 80 2.20 3.48 -20.55
N LEU A 81 2.61 3.24 -19.33
CA LEU A 81 3.94 3.61 -18.84
C LEU A 81 4.89 2.43 -18.96
N ASP A 82 6.12 2.68 -19.37
CA ASP A 82 7.23 1.73 -19.23
C ASP A 82 7.68 1.62 -17.75
N GLU A 83 8.57 0.67 -17.44
CA GLU A 83 9.06 0.44 -16.07
C GLU A 83 9.66 1.69 -15.43
N ASP A 84 10.46 2.45 -16.18
CA ASP A 84 11.09 3.67 -15.70
C ASP A 84 10.06 4.76 -15.42
N ALA A 85 9.07 4.91 -16.28
CA ALA A 85 7.98 5.86 -16.10
C ALA A 85 7.08 5.45 -14.93
N LEU A 86 6.78 4.14 -14.75
CA LEU A 86 6.08 3.62 -13.58
C LEU A 86 6.86 3.89 -12.29
N ALA A 87 8.17 3.64 -12.26
CA ALA A 87 9.00 3.93 -11.10
C ALA A 87 8.96 5.43 -10.73
N ARG A 88 9.02 6.31 -11.73
CA ARG A 88 8.86 7.76 -11.51
C ARG A 88 7.45 8.15 -11.06
N ALA A 89 6.41 7.52 -11.63
CA ALA A 89 5.02 7.78 -11.28
C ALA A 89 4.69 7.39 -9.83
N ARG A 90 5.27 6.30 -9.31
CA ARG A 90 5.11 5.86 -7.91
C ARG A 90 5.77 6.80 -6.91
N ARG A 91 6.88 7.43 -7.30
CA ARG A 91 7.73 8.20 -6.41
C ARG A 91 6.96 9.35 -5.74
N GLY A 92 6.92 9.33 -4.41
CA GLY A 92 6.21 10.31 -3.59
C GLY A 92 4.69 10.23 -3.61
N ARG A 93 4.09 9.41 -4.51
CA ARG A 93 2.62 9.28 -4.66
C ARG A 93 2.04 8.04 -4.02
N ILE A 94 2.84 6.98 -3.95
CA ILE A 94 2.41 5.67 -3.44
C ILE A 94 3.33 5.25 -2.31
N GLY A 95 2.76 5.01 -1.14
CA GLY A 95 3.41 4.36 0.00
C GLY A 95 3.01 2.89 0.07
N ILE A 96 3.94 2.03 0.45
CA ILE A 96 3.67 0.60 0.60
C ILE A 96 4.23 0.13 1.93
N VAL A 97 3.37 -0.51 2.74
CA VAL A 97 3.70 -1.20 3.98
C VAL A 97 3.53 -2.70 3.73
N LEU A 98 4.57 -3.48 3.94
CA LEU A 98 4.58 -4.92 3.67
C LEU A 98 4.68 -5.73 4.97
N GLN A 99 4.19 -6.97 4.94
CA GLN A 99 4.19 -7.90 6.07
C GLN A 99 5.60 -8.14 6.64
N ALA A 100 6.61 -8.28 5.80
CA ALA A 100 8.00 -8.56 6.20
C ALA A 100 8.83 -7.28 6.45
N PHE A 101 8.18 -6.11 6.63
CA PHE A 101 8.76 -4.79 6.88
C PHE A 101 9.68 -4.28 5.75
N HIS A 102 10.52 -5.13 5.17
CA HIS A 102 11.50 -4.82 4.11
C HIS A 102 12.34 -3.57 4.39
N LEU A 103 12.82 -3.45 5.64
CA LEU A 103 13.77 -2.42 5.99
C LEU A 103 15.16 -2.78 5.44
N LEU A 104 15.89 -1.77 5.03
CA LEU A 104 17.28 -1.91 4.58
C LEU A 104 18.17 -2.19 5.80
N PRO A 105 18.75 -3.40 5.93
CA PRO A 105 19.39 -3.85 7.17
C PRO A 105 20.64 -3.06 7.53
N THR A 106 21.29 -2.44 6.54
CA THR A 106 22.51 -1.64 6.69
C THR A 106 22.24 -0.16 6.96
N MET A 107 20.97 0.24 7.03
CA MET A 107 20.53 1.61 7.28
C MET A 107 19.82 1.71 8.62
N THR A 108 20.03 2.83 9.32
CA THR A 108 19.31 3.19 10.54
C THR A 108 17.81 3.41 10.28
N ALA A 109 17.02 3.52 11.34
CA ALA A 109 15.59 3.86 11.24
C ALA A 109 15.39 5.18 10.46
N THR A 110 16.18 6.21 10.78
CA THR A 110 16.08 7.51 10.09
C THR A 110 16.44 7.40 8.61
N GLU A 111 17.51 6.70 8.26
CA GLU A 111 17.91 6.48 6.86
C GLU A 111 16.85 5.68 6.08
N ASN A 112 16.30 4.61 6.67
CA ASN A 112 15.23 3.84 6.05
C ASN A 112 14.01 4.72 5.70
N VAL A 113 13.64 5.66 6.57
CA VAL A 113 12.51 6.57 6.32
C VAL A 113 12.88 7.68 5.35
N ALA A 114 14.15 8.11 5.31
CA ALA A 114 14.61 9.16 4.41
C ALA A 114 14.72 8.72 2.95
N VAL A 115 15.11 7.46 2.68
CA VAL A 115 15.38 6.92 1.33
C VAL A 115 14.35 7.30 0.28
N PRO A 116 13.02 7.10 0.45
CA PRO A 116 12.06 7.44 -0.60
C PRO A 116 12.02 8.93 -0.93
N MET A 117 12.29 9.80 0.04
CA MET A 117 12.35 11.24 -0.15
C MET A 117 13.66 11.68 -0.82
N GLU A 118 14.79 11.08 -0.45
CA GLU A 118 16.07 11.31 -1.13
C GLU A 118 16.01 10.90 -2.61
N LEU A 119 15.41 9.74 -2.90
CA LEU A 119 15.17 9.29 -4.29
C LEU A 119 14.21 10.23 -5.05
N ALA A 120 13.35 10.96 -4.34
CA ALA A 120 12.50 12.00 -4.92
C ALA A 120 13.22 13.35 -5.07
N GLY A 121 14.46 13.49 -4.58
CA GLY A 121 15.24 14.72 -4.61
C GLY A 121 14.80 15.77 -3.59
N GLU A 122 14.11 15.37 -2.52
CA GLU A 122 13.65 16.27 -1.47
C GLU A 122 14.83 16.69 -0.57
N ARG A 123 14.99 18.01 -0.37
CA ARG A 123 16.14 18.56 0.39
C ARG A 123 16.06 18.35 1.89
N ASP A 124 14.87 18.18 2.44
CA ASP A 124 14.58 18.04 3.87
C ASP A 124 14.30 16.60 4.31
N ALA A 125 14.68 15.60 3.49
CA ALA A 125 14.40 14.19 3.69
C ALA A 125 14.68 13.69 5.12
N PHE A 126 15.86 13.99 5.65
CA PHE A 126 16.25 13.57 7.02
C PHE A 126 15.48 14.29 8.13
N ALA A 127 15.15 15.55 7.95
CA ALA A 127 14.37 16.30 8.95
C ALA A 127 12.93 15.72 9.00
N ARG A 128 12.33 15.46 7.85
CA ARG A 128 11.00 14.84 7.76
C ARG A 128 11.01 13.39 8.25
N ALA A 129 12.05 12.62 7.94
CA ALA A 129 12.21 11.27 8.46
C ALA A 129 12.20 11.21 9.99
N ARG A 130 12.92 12.13 10.67
CA ARG A 130 12.90 12.23 12.13
C ARG A 130 11.52 12.60 12.66
N ALA A 131 10.87 13.59 12.08
CA ALA A 131 9.52 13.99 12.47
C ALA A 131 8.50 12.84 12.31
N GLU A 132 8.59 12.07 11.23
CA GLU A 132 7.73 10.90 11.05
C GLU A 132 8.02 9.77 12.05
N LEU A 133 9.29 9.52 12.38
CA LEU A 133 9.67 8.56 13.41
C LEU A 133 9.19 9.00 14.80
N GLU A 134 9.27 10.28 15.15
CA GLU A 134 8.69 10.82 16.37
C GLU A 134 7.17 10.64 16.40
N ALA A 135 6.49 10.88 15.28
CA ALA A 135 5.05 10.76 15.15
C ALA A 135 4.54 9.29 15.27
N VAL A 136 5.40 8.31 14.99
CA VAL A 136 5.11 6.88 15.25
C VAL A 136 5.66 6.37 16.59
N GLY A 137 6.13 7.28 17.47
CA GLY A 137 6.63 6.98 18.81
C GLY A 137 8.05 6.41 18.86
N LEU A 138 8.86 6.61 17.80
CA LEU A 138 10.21 6.09 17.68
C LEU A 138 11.31 7.16 17.74
N GLY A 139 11.04 8.34 18.32
CA GLY A 139 12.05 9.40 18.48
C GLY A 139 13.27 8.98 19.27
N HIS A 140 13.16 7.96 20.13
CA HIS A 140 14.27 7.37 20.89
C HIS A 140 15.03 6.27 20.14
N ARG A 141 14.64 5.94 18.90
CA ARG A 141 15.18 4.86 18.05
C ARG A 141 15.81 5.35 16.74
N LEU A 142 15.98 6.63 16.54
CA LEU A 142 16.40 7.25 15.27
C LEU A 142 17.65 6.62 14.63
N THR A 143 18.63 6.26 15.45
CA THR A 143 19.94 5.72 15.03
C THR A 143 20.03 4.20 15.10
N HIS A 144 18.94 3.51 15.49
CA HIS A 144 18.94 2.05 15.60
C HIS A 144 18.82 1.40 14.22
N TYR A 145 19.53 0.31 14.03
CA TYR A 145 19.42 -0.57 12.86
C TYR A 145 18.24 -1.53 13.01
N PRO A 146 17.67 -2.07 11.92
CA PRO A 146 16.55 -3.00 11.98
C PRO A 146 16.74 -4.17 12.95
N ALA A 147 17.94 -4.76 13.01
CA ALA A 147 18.26 -5.86 13.92
C ALA A 147 18.18 -5.50 15.43
N GLN A 148 18.15 -4.20 15.75
CA GLN A 148 18.05 -3.69 17.12
C GLN A 148 16.60 -3.30 17.51
N LEU A 149 15.65 -3.46 16.57
CA LEU A 149 14.26 -3.09 16.72
C LEU A 149 13.38 -4.34 16.88
N SER A 150 12.40 -4.27 17.77
CA SER A 150 11.34 -5.28 17.84
C SER A 150 10.50 -5.31 16.55
N GLY A 151 9.74 -6.38 16.29
CA GLY A 151 8.88 -6.48 15.13
C GLY A 151 7.89 -5.32 15.01
N GLY A 152 7.26 -4.92 16.12
CA GLY A 152 6.36 -3.77 16.15
C GLY A 152 7.07 -2.43 15.88
N GLU A 153 8.31 -2.25 16.37
CA GLU A 153 9.13 -1.07 16.06
C GLU A 153 9.52 -1.06 14.57
N GLN A 154 9.91 -2.20 14.00
CA GLN A 154 10.23 -2.31 12.58
C GLN A 154 9.01 -1.97 11.70
N GLN A 155 7.81 -2.43 12.08
CA GLN A 155 6.59 -2.10 11.36
C GLN A 155 6.25 -0.61 11.45
N ARG A 156 6.45 0.01 12.62
CA ARG A 156 6.29 1.48 12.77
C ARG A 156 7.29 2.25 11.90
N VAL A 157 8.53 1.79 11.76
CA VAL A 157 9.50 2.36 10.80
C VAL A 157 9.02 2.21 9.36
N ALA A 158 8.47 1.03 8.98
CA ALA A 158 7.92 0.80 7.65
C ALA A 158 6.72 1.72 7.36
N ILE A 159 5.83 1.95 8.33
CA ILE A 159 4.71 2.90 8.23
C ILE A 159 5.24 4.33 8.05
N ALA A 160 6.20 4.76 8.87
CA ALA A 160 6.83 6.07 8.76
C ALA A 160 7.48 6.27 7.39
N ARG A 161 8.22 5.27 6.88
CA ARG A 161 8.82 5.27 5.55
C ARG A 161 7.79 5.43 4.44
N ALA A 162 6.67 4.71 4.53
CA ALA A 162 5.62 4.77 3.54
C ALA A 162 4.89 6.13 3.52
N LEU A 163 4.73 6.79 4.67
CA LEU A 163 3.99 8.05 4.83
C LEU A 163 4.85 9.30 4.73
N ALA A 164 6.17 9.21 4.96
CA ALA A 164 7.07 10.36 4.94
C ALA A 164 7.00 11.19 3.63
N PRO A 165 6.85 10.59 2.44
CA PRO A 165 6.67 11.34 1.19
C PRO A 165 5.30 12.03 1.07
N ARG A 166 4.36 11.81 2.01
CA ARG A 166 2.94 12.25 1.95
C ARG A 166 2.22 11.71 0.71
N PRO A 167 2.15 10.40 0.55
CA PRO A 167 1.56 9.79 -0.63
C PRO A 167 0.05 10.02 -0.70
N ALA A 168 -0.50 10.08 -1.92
CA ALA A 168 -1.94 10.08 -2.14
C ALA A 168 -2.58 8.71 -1.86
N LEU A 169 -1.80 7.64 -2.05
CA LEU A 169 -2.19 6.24 -1.87
C LEU A 169 -1.24 5.53 -0.91
N LEU A 170 -1.81 4.79 0.04
CA LEU A 170 -1.10 3.91 0.96
C LEU A 170 -1.64 2.49 0.81
N PHE A 171 -0.79 1.56 0.42
CA PHE A 171 -1.08 0.14 0.45
C PHE A 171 -0.48 -0.49 1.70
N ALA A 172 -1.20 -1.42 2.33
CA ALA A 172 -0.73 -2.19 3.46
C ALA A 172 -1.06 -3.68 3.24
N ASP A 173 -0.04 -4.48 2.92
CA ASP A 173 -0.18 -5.91 2.65
C ASP A 173 0.11 -6.69 3.94
N GLU A 174 -0.92 -7.30 4.52
CA GLU A 174 -0.87 -8.07 5.78
C GLU A 174 -0.05 -7.37 6.88
N PRO A 175 -0.35 -6.09 7.20
CA PRO A 175 0.56 -5.23 8.00
C PRO A 175 0.80 -5.71 9.42
N THR A 176 0.05 -6.71 9.90
CA THR A 176 0.16 -7.30 11.24
C THR A 176 0.51 -8.79 11.23
N GLY A 177 0.71 -9.38 10.06
CA GLY A 177 0.87 -10.83 9.90
C GLY A 177 2.07 -11.43 10.64
N ASN A 178 3.08 -10.64 10.98
CA ASN A 178 4.28 -11.06 11.72
C ASN A 178 4.30 -10.54 13.17
N LEU A 179 3.17 -10.06 13.71
CA LEU A 179 3.08 -9.46 15.03
C LEU A 179 2.14 -10.27 15.93
N ASP A 180 2.37 -10.21 17.24
CA ASP A 180 1.37 -10.69 18.20
C ASP A 180 0.11 -9.81 18.17
N ALA A 181 -1.01 -10.36 18.66
CA ALA A 181 -2.32 -9.72 18.54
C ALA A 181 -2.39 -8.31 19.17
N ARG A 182 -1.71 -8.09 20.32
CA ARG A 182 -1.70 -6.80 21.00
C ARG A 182 -0.90 -5.77 20.18
N THR A 183 0.32 -6.11 19.82
CA THR A 183 1.19 -5.25 19.01
C THR A 183 0.55 -4.98 17.64
N GLY A 184 -0.09 -5.98 17.04
CA GLY A 184 -0.83 -5.82 15.79
C GLY A 184 -1.95 -4.78 15.90
N THR A 185 -2.74 -4.81 16.99
CA THR A 185 -3.80 -3.80 17.21
C THR A 185 -3.21 -2.40 17.34
N GLU A 186 -2.15 -2.22 18.16
CA GLU A 186 -1.48 -0.92 18.34
C GLU A 186 -0.92 -0.37 17.03
N VAL A 187 -0.32 -1.23 16.20
CA VAL A 187 0.23 -0.85 14.87
C VAL A 187 -0.88 -0.46 13.91
N MET A 188 -2.03 -1.16 13.92
CA MET A 188 -3.17 -0.80 13.08
C MET A 188 -3.81 0.51 13.51
N ASP A 189 -3.97 0.75 14.81
CA ASP A 189 -4.48 2.03 15.32
C ASP A 189 -3.59 3.18 14.86
N LEU A 190 -2.28 2.99 14.94
CA LEU A 190 -1.30 3.96 14.46
C LEU A 190 -1.42 4.18 12.94
N LEU A 191 -1.53 3.11 12.14
CA LEU A 191 -1.65 3.18 10.69
C LEU A 191 -2.88 4.00 10.28
N PHE A 192 -4.05 3.72 10.86
CA PHE A 192 -5.28 4.47 10.57
C PHE A 192 -5.15 5.94 10.98
N ALA A 193 -4.67 6.23 12.19
CA ALA A 193 -4.48 7.60 12.67
C ALA A 193 -3.49 8.39 11.79
N ARG A 194 -2.36 7.77 11.41
CA ARG A 194 -1.36 8.41 10.56
C ARG A 194 -1.84 8.61 9.12
N ARG A 195 -2.59 7.66 8.57
CA ARG A 195 -3.25 7.76 7.26
C ARG A 195 -4.23 8.95 7.24
N GLU A 196 -5.07 9.07 8.26
CA GLU A 196 -6.04 10.16 8.38
C GLU A 196 -5.34 11.52 8.45
N ALA A 197 -4.32 11.64 9.31
CA ALA A 197 -3.52 12.87 9.43
C ALA A 197 -2.81 13.26 8.12
N ALA A 198 -2.44 12.28 7.27
CA ALA A 198 -1.84 12.51 5.96
C ALA A 198 -2.86 12.78 4.85
N GLY A 199 -4.15 12.51 5.07
CA GLY A 199 -5.20 12.56 4.04
C GLY A 199 -5.04 11.51 2.94
N ALA A 200 -4.32 10.42 3.20
CA ALA A 200 -4.04 9.39 2.22
C ALA A 200 -5.22 8.43 2.06
N THR A 201 -5.44 7.94 0.85
CA THR A 201 -6.32 6.79 0.59
C THR A 201 -5.62 5.52 1.02
N LEU A 202 -6.28 4.67 1.82
CA LEU A 202 -5.71 3.42 2.34
C LEU A 202 -6.34 2.20 1.68
N ILE A 203 -5.49 1.29 1.23
CA ILE A 203 -5.91 -0.04 0.77
C ILE A 203 -5.19 -1.07 1.64
N VAL A 204 -5.95 -1.78 2.47
CA VAL A 204 -5.43 -2.85 3.36
C VAL A 204 -5.74 -4.20 2.74
N ILE A 205 -4.71 -5.02 2.56
CA ILE A 205 -4.87 -6.41 2.19
C ILE A 205 -4.79 -7.24 3.45
N THR A 206 -5.80 -8.04 3.71
CA THR A 206 -5.83 -8.90 4.88
C THR A 206 -6.73 -10.12 4.65
N HIS A 207 -6.51 -11.15 5.46
CA HIS A 207 -7.42 -12.29 5.62
C HIS A 207 -8.21 -12.20 6.94
N ASP A 208 -7.93 -11.21 7.80
CA ASP A 208 -8.69 -10.99 9.05
C ASP A 208 -9.90 -10.09 8.79
N ALA A 209 -11.10 -10.69 8.88
CA ALA A 209 -12.36 -9.98 8.69
C ALA A 209 -12.56 -8.83 9.69
N ARG A 210 -12.08 -8.96 10.95
CA ARG A 210 -12.19 -7.89 11.95
C ARG A 210 -11.36 -6.68 11.60
N LEU A 211 -10.21 -6.90 10.95
CA LEU A 211 -9.39 -5.82 10.45
C LEU A 211 -10.04 -5.15 9.23
N ALA A 212 -10.64 -5.96 8.35
CA ALA A 212 -11.37 -5.45 7.18
C ALA A 212 -12.56 -4.55 7.57
N GLU A 213 -13.29 -4.89 8.62
CA GLU A 213 -14.43 -4.10 9.16
C GLU A 213 -14.01 -2.71 9.72
N ARG A 214 -12.73 -2.43 9.84
CA ARG A 214 -12.22 -1.11 10.23
C ARG A 214 -12.12 -0.14 9.05
N CYS A 215 -12.20 -0.64 7.83
CA CYS A 215 -12.23 0.17 6.62
C CYS A 215 -13.65 0.59 6.31
N GLU A 216 -13.82 1.62 5.49
CA GLU A 216 -15.14 2.11 5.06
C GLU A 216 -15.81 1.17 4.03
N ARG A 217 -15.01 0.37 3.33
CA ARG A 217 -15.47 -0.54 2.27
C ARG A 217 -14.66 -1.82 2.29
N VAL A 218 -15.33 -2.94 2.10
CA VAL A 218 -14.73 -4.27 2.02
C VAL A 218 -14.99 -4.86 0.64
N ILE A 219 -13.91 -5.25 -0.03
CA ILE A 219 -13.92 -5.91 -1.34
C ILE A 219 -13.34 -7.30 -1.16
N THR A 220 -14.12 -8.32 -1.48
CA THR A 220 -13.67 -9.71 -1.39
C THR A 220 -13.24 -10.23 -2.74
N LEU A 221 -12.02 -10.75 -2.83
CA LEU A 221 -11.50 -11.43 -4.01
C LEU A 221 -11.63 -12.95 -3.87
N GLY A 222 -12.09 -13.60 -4.95
CA GLY A 222 -12.10 -15.06 -5.11
C GLY A 222 -11.66 -15.41 -6.53
N ASP A 223 -10.69 -16.31 -6.69
CA ASP A 223 -10.20 -16.81 -7.98
C ASP A 223 -9.91 -15.72 -9.03
N GLY A 224 -9.31 -14.61 -8.60
CA GLY A 224 -8.93 -13.50 -9.48
C GLY A 224 -10.08 -12.60 -9.93
N LEU A 225 -11.23 -12.68 -9.27
CA LEU A 225 -12.41 -11.84 -9.50
C LEU A 225 -12.85 -11.14 -8.21
N ILE A 226 -13.54 -10.01 -8.32
CA ILE A 226 -14.30 -9.43 -7.21
C ILE A 226 -15.59 -10.21 -7.07
N VAL A 227 -15.78 -10.87 -5.92
CA VAL A 227 -16.98 -11.68 -5.62
C VAL A 227 -17.96 -10.95 -4.68
N GLU A 228 -17.47 -9.97 -3.95
CA GLU A 228 -18.29 -9.13 -3.08
C GLU A 228 -17.67 -7.73 -2.99
N ASP A 229 -18.51 -6.72 -2.92
CA ASP A 229 -18.14 -5.31 -2.75
C ASP A 229 -19.23 -4.62 -1.93
N ARG A 230 -18.90 -4.26 -0.67
CA ARG A 230 -19.86 -3.70 0.27
C ARG A 230 -19.26 -2.58 1.13
N ALA A 231 -20.08 -1.71 1.66
CA ALA A 231 -19.70 -0.86 2.79
C ALA A 231 -19.41 -1.75 4.03
N ALA A 232 -18.48 -1.34 4.86
CA ALA A 232 -18.14 -2.04 6.10
C ALA A 232 -19.16 -1.79 7.21
#